data_9552bb68d8780807d82a8e9ff8f52e11
#
_entry.id   9552bb68d8780807d82a8e9ff8f52e11
#
_cell.length_a   1.000
_cell.length_b   1.000
_cell.length_c   1.000
_cell.angle_alpha   90.00
_cell.angle_beta   90.00
_cell.angle_gamma   90.00
#
_symmetry.space_group_name_H-M   'P 1'
#
loop_
_entity.id
_entity.type
_entity.pdbx_description
1 polymer ?
#
loop_
_entity_poly.entity_id
_entity_poly.type
_entity_poly.pdbx_seq_one_letter_code
_entity_poly.pdbx_strand_id
1 'polypeptide(L)'
;TLNGLPIASPNPDNKLIPLDIFPASTVQNITVSKVYDASAFADYSGAHIDISTKENVGSDFLSINFNAGGKFNTLGKDFYRMDRDGSLFKTPSLDQKLIDMSLTDFEEYARHNRLFNTSFQVSKKTALPEFGGNIGFGKRFTLGGNEVSVLGSIGVSNDLQTMDNASIRTLEATGNTLNEFNYDSYSNELKIAALGNLGYSFRTSDHIGYTFFYARNAIDTYMRREGVDYEDHHLIGSNNVTHIYSLQNHQVNGKHYFGKQWDLNWSGSYSKTSSDEPDRLQVMFIREDDQIKLFKLNLQETMRSFGSLNEDEWVGDLTASYRFGDNNKLQAGFTYKDKNRDYMGTRFYYNLNKLNPTITDIYDTDSFLNMENVENGSITIDRKKQPKDSYTAGNSIYAGYIATEYYPLAPLLVNLG
;
A
#
# COMPACT_ATOMS: atom_id res chain seq x y z
N THR A 1 -2.66 -14.04 -2.58
CA THR A 1 -2.98 -14.67 -1.28
C THR A 1 -1.78 -14.61 -0.36
N LEU A 2 -2.00 -14.77 0.93
CA LEU A 2 -1.01 -14.94 1.97
C LEU A 2 -1.28 -16.28 2.67
N ASN A 3 -0.31 -17.20 2.63
CA ASN A 3 -0.45 -18.57 3.14
C ASN A 3 -1.73 -19.27 2.62
N GLY A 4 -2.01 -19.12 1.33
CA GLY A 4 -3.16 -19.71 0.66
C GLY A 4 -4.49 -18.97 0.82
N LEU A 5 -4.61 -17.99 1.73
CA LEU A 5 -5.85 -17.23 1.94
C LEU A 5 -5.81 -15.85 1.27
N PRO A 6 -6.92 -15.36 0.71
CA PRO A 6 -7.05 -13.99 0.24
C PRO A 6 -6.68 -12.98 1.31
N ILE A 7 -6.18 -11.85 0.89
CA ILE A 7 -5.95 -10.67 1.74
C ILE A 7 -6.48 -9.42 1.03
N ALA A 8 -6.90 -8.46 1.85
CA ALA A 8 -7.39 -7.18 1.40
C ALA A 8 -6.35 -6.40 0.59
N SER A 9 -6.78 -5.72 -0.49
CA SER A 9 -5.90 -4.87 -1.30
C SER A 9 -5.84 -3.45 -0.75
N PRO A 10 -4.64 -2.91 -0.50
CA PRO A 10 -4.51 -1.53 -0.06
C PRO A 10 -4.69 -0.49 -1.19
N ASN A 11 -4.87 -0.91 -2.44
CA ASN A 11 -5.03 0.01 -3.55
C ASN A 11 -6.51 0.37 -3.76
N PRO A 12 -6.91 1.66 -3.70
CA PRO A 12 -8.30 2.07 -3.91
C PRO A 12 -8.78 1.88 -5.35
N ASP A 13 -7.87 1.92 -6.33
CA ASP A 13 -8.21 1.95 -7.76
C ASP A 13 -8.20 0.55 -8.39
N ASN A 14 -7.54 -0.41 -7.78
CA ASN A 14 -7.45 -1.76 -8.32
C ASN A 14 -7.28 -2.83 -7.24
N LYS A 15 -7.34 -4.11 -7.65
CA LYS A 15 -7.18 -5.26 -6.75
C LYS A 15 -5.71 -5.71 -6.58
N LEU A 16 -4.76 -4.97 -7.13
CA LEU A 16 -3.35 -5.35 -7.02
C LEU A 16 -2.82 -5.02 -5.63
N ILE A 17 -2.12 -5.98 -5.05
CA ILE A 17 -1.42 -5.80 -3.78
C ILE A 17 0.03 -5.50 -4.13
N PRO A 18 0.58 -4.35 -3.70
CA PRO A 18 1.99 -4.06 -3.88
C PRO A 18 2.85 -5.13 -3.21
N LEU A 19 3.66 -5.87 -3.99
CA LEU A 19 4.47 -6.97 -3.44
C LEU A 19 5.59 -6.48 -2.52
N ASP A 20 5.98 -5.25 -2.64
CA ASP A 20 6.98 -4.58 -1.82
C ASP A 20 6.52 -4.31 -0.37
N ILE A 21 5.21 -4.47 -0.07
CA ILE A 21 4.71 -4.48 1.30
C ILE A 21 5.19 -5.70 2.10
N PHE A 22 5.67 -6.78 1.42
CA PHE A 22 6.14 -8.00 2.04
C PHE A 22 7.68 -8.04 2.12
N PRO A 23 8.30 -7.70 3.26
CA PRO A 23 9.75 -7.76 3.37
C PRO A 23 10.28 -9.19 3.24
N ALA A 24 11.38 -9.35 2.51
CA ALA A 24 12.01 -10.64 2.28
C ALA A 24 12.37 -11.42 3.57
N SER A 25 12.55 -10.70 4.68
CA SER A 25 12.81 -11.31 5.99
C SER A 25 11.65 -12.15 6.52
N THR A 26 10.42 -11.89 6.10
CA THR A 26 9.20 -12.59 6.55
C THR A 26 8.72 -13.62 5.54
N VAL A 27 9.15 -13.54 4.29
CA VAL A 27 8.71 -14.41 3.19
C VAL A 27 9.55 -15.69 3.17
N GLN A 28 8.89 -16.83 3.03
CA GLN A 28 9.53 -18.13 2.79
C GLN A 28 9.63 -18.41 1.30
N ASN A 29 8.52 -18.30 0.58
CA ASN A 29 8.48 -18.45 -0.86
C ASN A 29 7.35 -17.61 -1.49
N ILE A 30 7.40 -17.43 -2.81
CA ILE A 30 6.33 -16.86 -3.63
C ILE A 30 6.03 -17.84 -4.73
N THR A 31 4.79 -18.33 -4.78
CA THR A 31 4.32 -19.27 -5.80
C THR A 31 3.42 -18.52 -6.79
N VAL A 32 3.66 -18.73 -8.09
CA VAL A 32 2.83 -18.16 -9.16
C VAL A 32 2.18 -19.31 -9.92
N SER A 33 0.87 -19.46 -9.79
CA SER A 33 0.06 -20.41 -10.54
C SER A 33 -0.66 -19.71 -11.68
N LYS A 34 -0.51 -20.24 -12.89
CA LYS A 34 -1.19 -19.75 -14.11
C LYS A 34 -2.22 -20.74 -14.65
N VAL A 35 -2.39 -21.85 -13.97
CA VAL A 35 -3.29 -22.94 -14.36
C VAL A 35 -4.50 -22.90 -13.45
N TYR A 36 -5.67 -23.21 -14.00
CA TYR A 36 -6.89 -23.36 -13.22
C TYR A 36 -6.75 -24.47 -12.18
N ASP A 37 -7.23 -24.20 -10.98
CA ASP A 37 -7.37 -25.13 -9.88
C ASP A 37 -8.78 -25.01 -9.31
N ALA A 38 -9.50 -26.12 -9.17
CA ALA A 38 -10.86 -26.15 -8.64
C ALA A 38 -10.94 -25.65 -7.18
N SER A 39 -9.85 -25.70 -6.43
CA SER A 39 -9.74 -25.18 -5.06
C SER A 39 -9.46 -23.66 -5.00
N ALA A 40 -9.23 -23.01 -6.14
CA ALA A 40 -9.02 -21.57 -6.19
C ALA A 40 -10.27 -20.79 -5.76
N PHE A 41 -10.07 -19.61 -5.17
CA PHE A 41 -11.17 -18.75 -4.75
C PHE A 41 -12.03 -18.31 -5.94
N ALA A 42 -13.34 -18.25 -5.76
CA ALA A 42 -14.32 -18.04 -6.84
C ALA A 42 -14.20 -16.66 -7.53
N ASP A 43 -13.60 -15.67 -6.89
CA ASP A 43 -13.34 -14.33 -7.45
C ASP A 43 -11.95 -14.19 -8.11
N TYR A 44 -11.29 -15.33 -8.35
CA TYR A 44 -9.98 -15.38 -8.99
C TYR A 44 -10.09 -15.32 -10.51
N SER A 45 -9.21 -14.52 -11.14
CA SER A 45 -9.04 -14.50 -12.60
C SER A 45 -7.57 -14.21 -12.96
N GLY A 46 -7.00 -14.97 -13.90
CA GLY A 46 -5.62 -14.79 -14.37
C GLY A 46 -4.59 -15.57 -13.55
N ALA A 47 -3.43 -14.98 -13.26
CA ALA A 47 -2.39 -15.63 -12.48
C ALA A 47 -2.63 -15.47 -10.97
N HIS A 48 -2.51 -16.57 -10.22
CA HIS A 48 -2.60 -16.59 -8.76
C HIS A 48 -1.18 -16.47 -8.17
N ILE A 49 -0.99 -15.47 -7.32
CA ILE A 49 0.25 -15.29 -6.58
C ILE A 49 -0.03 -15.61 -5.11
N ASP A 50 0.66 -16.61 -4.57
CA ASP A 50 0.65 -16.93 -3.14
C ASP A 50 1.99 -16.60 -2.50
N ILE A 51 1.94 -15.85 -1.41
CA ILE A 51 3.09 -15.47 -0.60
C ILE A 51 3.01 -16.31 0.67
N SER A 52 3.95 -17.24 0.82
CA SER A 52 4.04 -18.05 2.03
C SER A 52 5.02 -17.40 3.01
N THR A 53 4.57 -17.20 4.24
CA THR A 53 5.41 -16.71 5.34
C THR A 53 6.19 -17.86 5.97
N LYS A 54 7.25 -17.51 6.71
CA LYS A 54 8.02 -18.48 7.48
C LYS A 54 7.16 -19.05 8.61
N GLU A 55 6.89 -20.35 8.58
CA GLU A 55 6.05 -21.03 9.56
C GLU A 55 6.83 -22.03 10.41
N ASN A 56 7.84 -22.68 9.83
CA ASN A 56 8.53 -23.78 10.46
C ASN A 56 9.88 -23.36 11.01
N VAL A 57 10.14 -23.77 12.24
CA VAL A 57 11.44 -23.66 12.89
C VAL A 57 12.17 -24.99 12.72
N GLY A 58 13.12 -25.06 11.76
CA GLY A 58 13.94 -26.28 11.55
C GLY A 58 14.87 -26.58 12.73
N SER A 59 15.44 -25.54 13.34
CA SER A 59 16.27 -25.57 14.55
C SER A 59 16.11 -24.26 15.31
N ASP A 60 16.38 -24.28 16.61
CA ASP A 60 16.40 -23.06 17.42
C ASP A 60 17.37 -22.04 16.82
N PHE A 61 16.95 -20.79 16.68
CA PHE A 61 17.81 -19.73 16.17
C PHE A 61 17.47 -18.37 16.79
N LEU A 62 18.47 -17.51 16.82
CA LEU A 62 18.35 -16.07 17.01
C LEU A 62 19.15 -15.41 15.90
N SER A 63 18.53 -14.54 15.12
CA SER A 63 19.20 -13.79 14.06
C SER A 63 19.04 -12.29 14.29
N ILE A 64 20.14 -11.57 14.18
CA ILE A 64 20.15 -10.10 14.23
C ILE A 64 20.94 -9.66 12.99
N ASN A 65 20.29 -8.92 12.11
CA ASN A 65 20.91 -8.39 10.91
C ASN A 65 20.77 -6.87 10.91
N PHE A 66 21.82 -6.20 10.51
CA PHE A 66 21.84 -4.78 10.27
C PHE A 66 22.58 -4.52 8.96
N ASN A 67 22.06 -3.63 8.15
CA ASN A 67 22.69 -3.17 6.93
C ASN A 67 22.55 -1.66 6.82
N ALA A 68 23.57 -1.04 6.23
CA ALA A 68 23.57 0.37 5.86
C ALA A 68 24.21 0.50 4.48
N GLY A 69 23.75 1.48 3.73
CA GLY A 69 24.22 1.69 2.37
C GLY A 69 23.75 3.01 1.80
N GLY A 70 23.81 3.13 0.48
CA GLY A 70 23.28 4.29 -0.24
C GLY A 70 23.59 4.18 -1.73
N LYS A 71 22.80 4.87 -2.51
CA LYS A 71 22.94 4.96 -3.97
C LYS A 71 23.89 6.10 -4.33
N PHE A 72 24.82 5.89 -5.26
CA PHE A 72 25.80 6.92 -5.67
C PHE A 72 25.18 8.19 -6.22
N ASN A 73 24.00 8.11 -6.80
CA ASN A 73 23.25 9.27 -7.29
C ASN A 73 22.43 9.98 -6.20
N THR A 74 22.38 9.44 -4.97
CA THR A 74 21.53 9.95 -3.88
C THR A 74 22.36 10.31 -2.65
N LEU A 75 23.14 9.37 -2.12
CA LEU A 75 23.88 9.53 -0.86
C LEU A 75 24.79 10.77 -0.85
N GLY A 76 24.62 11.62 0.15
CA GLY A 76 25.43 12.84 0.34
C GLY A 76 25.07 13.99 -0.61
N LYS A 77 24.05 13.81 -1.47
CA LYS A 77 23.59 14.85 -2.40
C LYS A 77 22.40 15.62 -1.85
N ASP A 78 22.00 16.66 -2.56
CA ASP A 78 20.81 17.45 -2.27
C ASP A 78 19.56 16.59 -2.39
N PHE A 79 18.69 16.66 -1.39
CA PHE A 79 17.44 15.92 -1.32
C PHE A 79 16.31 16.90 -0.98
N TYR A 80 15.38 17.07 -1.91
CA TYR A 80 14.28 18.01 -1.79
C TYR A 80 13.01 17.35 -1.30
N ARG A 81 12.21 18.08 -0.53
CA ARG A 81 10.88 17.66 -0.08
C ARG A 81 10.04 18.86 0.30
N MET A 82 8.72 18.74 0.20
CA MET A 82 7.80 19.68 0.84
C MET A 82 7.66 19.35 2.33
N ASP A 83 7.03 20.28 3.05
CA ASP A 83 6.74 20.08 4.46
C ASP A 83 5.76 18.92 4.66
N ARG A 84 5.90 18.21 5.77
CA ARG A 84 5.09 17.04 6.10
C ARG A 84 4.75 17.04 7.58
N ASP A 85 3.50 16.73 7.91
CA ASP A 85 3.09 16.56 9.30
C ASP A 85 3.63 15.22 9.87
N GLY A 86 4.49 15.34 10.85
CA GLY A 86 5.08 14.21 11.55
C GLY A 86 6.14 13.43 10.77
N SER A 87 6.28 12.16 11.12
CA SER A 87 7.26 11.24 10.56
C SER A 87 6.59 10.13 9.75
N LEU A 88 7.35 9.38 8.93
CA LEU A 88 6.83 8.21 8.20
C LEU A 88 6.33 7.07 9.13
N PHE A 89 6.65 7.12 10.41
CA PHE A 89 6.10 6.19 11.40
C PHE A 89 4.64 6.46 11.77
N LYS A 90 4.14 7.67 11.50
CA LYS A 90 2.76 8.08 11.78
C LYS A 90 1.98 8.26 10.49
N THR A 91 0.67 8.06 10.55
CA THR A 91 -0.27 8.46 9.52
C THR A 91 -0.94 9.76 10.00
N PRO A 92 -0.61 10.92 9.41
CA PRO A 92 -1.34 12.15 9.71
C PRO A 92 -2.81 12.02 9.29
N SER A 93 -3.71 12.59 10.05
CA SER A 93 -5.13 12.64 9.73
C SER A 93 -5.57 14.07 9.50
N LEU A 94 -6.47 14.27 8.54
CA LEU A 94 -7.19 15.52 8.39
C LEU A 94 -8.10 15.75 9.60
N ASP A 95 -8.17 16.99 10.10
CA ASP A 95 -9.09 17.33 11.18
C ASP A 95 -10.54 17.09 10.70
N GLN A 96 -11.25 16.22 11.41
CA GLN A 96 -12.63 15.86 11.11
C GLN A 96 -13.54 17.10 11.07
N LYS A 97 -13.26 18.11 11.89
CA LYS A 97 -13.98 19.39 11.87
C LYS A 97 -13.96 20.04 10.48
N LEU A 98 -12.84 19.98 9.76
CA LEU A 98 -12.74 20.54 8.41
C LEU A 98 -13.56 19.76 7.37
N ILE A 99 -13.91 18.49 7.65
CA ILE A 99 -14.73 17.65 6.80
C ILE A 99 -16.23 17.88 7.06
N ASP A 100 -16.62 18.04 8.32
CA ASP A 100 -18.00 18.03 8.78
C ASP A 100 -18.69 19.40 8.70
N MET A 101 -17.93 20.50 8.67
CA MET A 101 -18.49 21.85 8.51
C MET A 101 -19.34 21.97 7.26
N SER A 102 -20.37 22.82 7.29
CA SER A 102 -21.05 23.30 6.08
C SER A 102 -20.06 24.03 5.15
N LEU A 103 -20.37 24.20 3.88
CA LEU A 103 -19.48 24.93 2.97
C LEU A 103 -19.31 26.39 3.41
N THR A 104 -20.40 27.05 3.82
CA THR A 104 -20.37 28.44 4.28
C THR A 104 -19.54 28.61 5.55
N ASP A 105 -19.73 27.73 6.53
CA ASP A 105 -18.94 27.78 7.78
C ASP A 105 -17.46 27.49 7.50
N PHE A 106 -17.18 26.58 6.55
CA PHE A 106 -15.80 26.28 6.15
C PHE A 106 -15.11 27.48 5.50
N GLU A 107 -15.78 28.19 4.58
CA GLU A 107 -15.24 29.38 3.92
C GLU A 107 -14.92 30.49 4.92
N GLU A 108 -15.82 30.73 5.88
CA GLU A 108 -15.59 31.71 6.95
C GLU A 108 -14.45 31.26 7.88
N TYR A 109 -14.45 29.98 8.28
CA TYR A 109 -13.40 29.43 9.14
C TYR A 109 -12.03 29.49 8.46
N ALA A 110 -11.95 29.11 7.18
CA ALA A 110 -10.71 29.11 6.40
C ALA A 110 -10.08 30.49 6.25
N ARG A 111 -10.91 31.55 6.20
CA ARG A 111 -10.43 32.94 6.09
C ARG A 111 -9.67 33.40 7.33
N HIS A 112 -10.01 32.91 8.52
CA HIS A 112 -9.50 33.40 9.80
C HIS A 112 -8.63 32.38 10.55
N ASN A 113 -8.46 31.19 10.03
CA ASN A 113 -7.73 30.11 10.71
C ASN A 113 -6.78 29.41 9.78
N ARG A 114 -5.62 29.07 10.31
CA ARG A 114 -4.68 28.15 9.64
C ARG A 114 -5.30 26.76 9.63
N LEU A 115 -5.55 26.21 8.43
CA LEU A 115 -6.22 24.92 8.25
C LEU A 115 -5.26 23.75 8.41
N PHE A 116 -3.99 23.92 8.06
CA PHE A 116 -3.01 22.84 7.96
C PHE A 116 -1.71 23.22 8.68
N ASN A 117 -1.07 22.23 9.31
CA ASN A 117 0.22 22.42 9.98
C ASN A 117 1.39 22.50 9.01
N THR A 118 1.19 22.06 7.77
CA THR A 118 2.20 21.98 6.72
C THR A 118 2.02 23.12 5.70
N SER A 119 3.04 23.36 4.90
CA SER A 119 3.04 24.35 3.82
C SER A 119 3.52 23.73 2.50
N PHE A 120 3.40 24.49 1.39
CA PHE A 120 3.96 24.09 0.09
C PHE A 120 5.45 24.39 -0.03
N GLN A 121 6.05 24.91 1.03
CA GLN A 121 7.48 25.25 1.08
C GLN A 121 8.34 24.02 0.80
N VAL A 122 9.27 24.17 -0.13
CA VAL A 122 10.24 23.11 -0.44
C VAL A 122 11.49 23.31 0.38
N SER A 123 11.88 22.31 1.12
CA SER A 123 13.12 22.29 1.88
C SER A 123 14.16 21.37 1.22
N LYS A 124 15.42 21.79 1.31
CA LYS A 124 16.58 21.03 0.84
C LYS A 124 17.34 20.48 2.03
N LYS A 125 17.68 19.18 2.00
CA LYS A 125 18.53 18.51 2.98
C LYS A 125 19.57 17.65 2.27
N THR A 126 20.60 17.24 2.98
CA THR A 126 21.53 16.24 2.45
C THR A 126 20.95 14.84 2.67
N ALA A 127 20.96 14.00 1.63
CA ALA A 127 20.53 12.62 1.73
C ALA A 127 21.46 11.83 2.66
N LEU A 128 20.88 11.21 3.69
CA LEU A 128 21.57 10.36 4.65
C LEU A 128 21.76 8.93 4.11
N PRO A 129 22.64 8.13 4.70
CA PRO A 129 22.71 6.70 4.38
C PRO A 129 21.37 6.00 4.62
N GLU A 130 21.06 5.06 3.74
CA GLU A 130 19.99 4.10 3.92
C GLU A 130 20.33 3.14 5.06
N PHE A 131 19.33 2.66 5.76
CA PHE A 131 19.54 1.66 6.80
C PHE A 131 18.45 0.59 6.76
N GLY A 132 18.81 -0.58 7.21
CA GLY A 132 17.87 -1.67 7.44
C GLY A 132 18.33 -2.56 8.58
N GLY A 133 17.39 -3.25 9.18
CA GLY A 133 17.69 -4.23 10.20
C GLY A 133 16.51 -5.13 10.48
N ASN A 134 16.81 -6.35 10.90
CA ASN A 134 15.79 -7.27 11.40
C ASN A 134 16.33 -8.09 12.57
N ILE A 135 15.40 -8.44 13.43
CA ILE A 135 15.60 -9.40 14.54
C ILE A 135 14.60 -10.51 14.33
N GLY A 136 15.08 -11.75 14.35
CA GLY A 136 14.24 -12.93 14.23
C GLY A 136 14.67 -13.99 15.23
N PHE A 137 13.71 -14.71 15.77
CA PHE A 137 13.95 -15.85 16.63
C PHE A 137 13.01 -17.00 16.29
N GLY A 138 13.48 -18.20 16.50
CA GLY A 138 12.65 -19.40 16.41
C GLY A 138 13.06 -20.40 17.48
N LYS A 139 12.06 -21.02 18.08
CA LYS A 139 12.28 -22.05 19.10
C LYS A 139 11.26 -23.17 18.96
N ARG A 140 11.74 -24.39 19.15
CA ARG A 140 10.94 -25.60 19.19
C ARG A 140 11.11 -26.26 20.54
N PHE A 141 10.03 -26.72 21.15
CA PHE A 141 10.05 -27.42 22.42
C PHE A 141 8.93 -28.44 22.52
N THR A 142 9.08 -29.41 23.42
CA THR A 142 8.08 -30.46 23.65
C THR A 142 7.26 -30.11 24.88
N LEU A 143 5.92 -30.14 24.73
CA LEU A 143 4.97 -29.94 25.81
C LEU A 143 4.00 -31.14 25.87
N GLY A 144 4.06 -31.91 26.96
CA GLY A 144 3.20 -33.08 27.13
C GLY A 144 3.37 -34.16 26.04
N GLY A 145 4.56 -34.32 25.48
CA GLY A 145 4.84 -35.24 24.37
C GLY A 145 4.52 -34.72 22.99
N ASN A 146 3.97 -33.50 22.87
CA ASN A 146 3.63 -32.85 21.61
C ASN A 146 4.66 -31.76 21.30
N GLU A 147 4.79 -31.42 20.02
CA GLU A 147 5.72 -30.38 19.58
C GLU A 147 5.05 -29.01 19.53
N VAL A 148 5.69 -28.00 20.10
CA VAL A 148 5.31 -26.59 20.00
C VAL A 148 6.44 -25.84 19.29
N SER A 149 6.10 -25.05 18.29
CA SER A 149 7.01 -24.15 17.61
C SER A 149 6.57 -22.70 17.80
N VAL A 150 7.55 -21.82 18.04
CA VAL A 150 7.35 -20.38 18.14
C VAL A 150 8.35 -19.69 17.23
N LEU A 151 7.86 -18.81 16.35
CA LEU A 151 8.70 -17.98 15.51
C LEU A 151 8.25 -16.52 15.62
N GLY A 152 9.21 -15.62 15.71
CA GLY A 152 8.96 -14.18 15.67
C GLY A 152 10.03 -13.46 14.86
N SER A 153 9.61 -12.44 14.13
CA SER A 153 10.51 -11.57 13.39
C SER A 153 9.96 -10.14 13.34
N ILE A 154 10.83 -9.16 13.49
CA ILE A 154 10.53 -7.75 13.24
C ILE A 154 11.65 -7.15 12.41
N GLY A 155 11.28 -6.34 11.42
CA GLY A 155 12.23 -5.67 10.53
C GLY A 155 11.81 -4.24 10.26
N VAL A 156 12.80 -3.39 10.01
CA VAL A 156 12.64 -2.01 9.57
C VAL A 156 13.70 -1.71 8.51
N SER A 157 13.31 -0.99 7.47
CA SER A 157 14.26 -0.40 6.52
C SER A 157 13.82 1.00 6.10
N ASN A 158 14.80 1.84 5.80
CA ASN A 158 14.58 3.17 5.22
C ASN A 158 15.45 3.29 3.99
N ASP A 159 14.81 3.58 2.86
CA ASP A 159 15.44 3.72 1.55
C ASP A 159 15.25 5.15 1.03
N LEU A 160 16.28 5.69 0.39
CA LEU A 160 16.26 6.98 -0.26
C LEU A 160 16.60 6.82 -1.75
N GLN A 161 15.83 7.47 -2.60
CA GLN A 161 16.03 7.42 -4.04
C GLN A 161 15.89 8.80 -4.67
N THR A 162 16.84 9.13 -5.53
CA THR A 162 16.77 10.29 -6.41
C THR A 162 16.72 9.84 -7.85
N MET A 163 15.82 10.40 -8.64
CA MET A 163 15.84 10.34 -10.10
C MET A 163 16.03 11.75 -10.63
N ASP A 164 17.10 11.97 -11.38
CA ASP A 164 17.43 13.24 -11.95
C ASP A 164 17.18 13.23 -13.45
N ASN A 165 16.56 14.28 -13.98
CA ASN A 165 16.31 14.49 -15.41
C ASN A 165 15.62 13.30 -16.11
N ALA A 166 14.67 12.68 -15.42
CA ALA A 166 13.81 11.69 -16.03
C ALA A 166 12.75 12.38 -16.93
N SER A 167 12.16 11.66 -17.89
CA SER A 167 11.17 12.24 -18.80
C SER A 167 9.83 11.51 -18.73
N ILE A 168 8.74 12.27 -18.80
CA ILE A 168 7.38 11.77 -18.98
C ILE A 168 6.82 12.36 -20.26
N ARG A 169 6.37 11.48 -21.15
CA ARG A 169 5.71 11.88 -22.39
C ARG A 169 4.35 11.19 -22.49
N THR A 170 3.30 11.99 -22.71
CA THR A 170 1.96 11.50 -22.99
C THR A 170 1.70 11.62 -24.47
N LEU A 171 1.26 10.54 -25.10
CA LEU A 171 0.99 10.48 -26.53
C LEU A 171 -0.51 10.32 -26.77
N GLU A 172 -1.02 10.93 -27.86
CA GLU A 172 -2.31 10.59 -28.43
C GLU A 172 -2.29 9.20 -29.08
N ALA A 173 -3.46 8.65 -29.37
CA ALA A 173 -3.57 7.42 -30.15
C ALA A 173 -2.95 7.52 -31.55
N THR A 174 -2.84 8.73 -32.12
CA THR A 174 -2.18 9.03 -33.38
C THR A 174 -0.66 9.07 -33.32
N GLY A 175 -0.08 9.04 -32.10
CA GLY A 175 1.35 9.14 -31.86
C GLY A 175 1.88 10.57 -31.63
N ASN A 176 1.01 11.59 -31.75
CA ASN A 176 1.40 12.96 -31.42
C ASN A 176 1.65 13.12 -29.90
N THR A 177 2.62 13.96 -29.56
CA THR A 177 2.91 14.28 -28.17
C THR A 177 1.87 15.27 -27.63
N LEU A 178 1.15 14.88 -26.56
CA LEU A 178 0.25 15.75 -25.83
C LEU A 178 1.01 16.57 -24.77
N ASN A 179 1.85 15.89 -23.99
CA ASN A 179 2.62 16.54 -22.94
C ASN A 179 4.03 15.96 -22.92
N GLU A 180 5.02 16.78 -22.67
CA GLU A 180 6.41 16.36 -22.50
C GLU A 180 7.03 17.12 -21.33
N PHE A 181 7.38 16.38 -20.28
CA PHE A 181 7.98 16.93 -19.08
C PHE A 181 9.28 16.20 -18.74
N ASN A 182 10.30 16.96 -18.37
CA ASN A 182 11.43 16.44 -17.59
C ASN A 182 11.13 16.62 -16.11
N TYR A 183 11.59 15.68 -15.28
CA TYR A 183 11.35 15.75 -13.85
C TYR A 183 12.51 15.24 -13.03
N ASP A 184 12.65 15.83 -11.85
CA ASP A 184 13.47 15.34 -10.76
C ASP A 184 12.54 14.80 -9.67
N SER A 185 12.89 13.65 -9.10
CA SER A 185 12.10 12.99 -8.07
C SER A 185 12.96 12.54 -6.90
N TYR A 186 12.45 12.74 -5.71
CA TYR A 186 13.11 12.43 -4.43
C TYR A 186 12.13 11.62 -3.58
N SER A 187 12.45 10.35 -3.38
CA SER A 187 11.58 9.43 -2.64
C SER A 187 12.26 8.94 -1.36
N ASN A 188 11.55 8.99 -0.26
CA ASN A 188 11.94 8.40 1.02
C ASN A 188 10.92 7.33 1.40
N GLU A 189 11.36 6.09 1.50
CA GLU A 189 10.52 4.94 1.80
C GLU A 189 10.91 4.32 3.15
N LEU A 190 9.92 4.14 4.03
CA LEU A 190 10.07 3.44 5.31
C LEU A 190 9.20 2.19 5.32
N LYS A 191 9.83 1.04 5.47
CA LYS A 191 9.17 -0.26 5.60
C LYS A 191 9.32 -0.80 7.01
N ILE A 192 8.22 -1.30 7.56
CA ILE A 192 8.18 -2.01 8.85
C ILE A 192 7.41 -3.29 8.64
N ALA A 193 7.93 -4.41 9.14
CA ALA A 193 7.17 -5.65 9.15
C ALA A 193 7.39 -6.42 10.44
N ALA A 194 6.36 -7.16 10.86
CA ALA A 194 6.41 -8.09 11.96
C ALA A 194 5.71 -9.39 11.57
N LEU A 195 6.28 -10.51 11.96
CA LEU A 195 5.74 -11.85 11.79
C LEU A 195 5.80 -12.56 13.13
N GLY A 196 4.69 -13.18 13.54
CA GLY A 196 4.61 -14.10 14.65
C GLY A 196 3.95 -15.38 14.20
N ASN A 197 4.52 -16.53 14.54
CA ASN A 197 3.92 -17.83 14.25
C ASN A 197 3.98 -18.71 15.48
N LEU A 198 2.87 -19.40 15.77
CA LEU A 198 2.73 -20.42 16.80
C LEU A 198 2.22 -21.69 16.16
N GLY A 199 2.96 -22.79 16.28
CA GLY A 199 2.58 -24.11 15.78
C GLY A 199 2.43 -25.10 16.94
N TYR A 200 1.41 -25.93 16.89
CA TYR A 200 1.19 -27.04 17.80
C TYR A 200 0.92 -28.31 17.01
N SER A 201 1.83 -29.26 17.08
CA SER A 201 1.73 -30.55 16.45
C SER A 201 1.47 -31.61 17.52
N PHE A 202 0.39 -32.36 17.35
CA PHE A 202 -0.05 -33.39 18.30
C PHE A 202 -0.43 -34.67 17.55
N ARG A 203 -0.49 -35.78 18.29
CA ARG A 203 -0.54 -37.11 17.68
C ARG A 203 0.64 -37.25 16.70
N THR A 204 0.52 -38.03 15.65
CA THR A 204 1.68 -38.25 14.75
C THR A 204 1.71 -37.26 13.59
N SER A 205 0.62 -36.55 13.31
CA SER A 205 0.49 -35.76 12.07
C SER A 205 -0.52 -34.61 12.12
N ASP A 206 -1.22 -34.45 13.25
CA ASP A 206 -2.18 -33.37 13.42
C ASP A 206 -1.45 -32.06 13.76
N HIS A 207 -1.90 -30.97 13.19
CA HIS A 207 -1.29 -29.66 13.38
C HIS A 207 -2.35 -28.56 13.52
N ILE A 208 -2.08 -27.60 14.41
CA ILE A 208 -2.81 -26.32 14.49
C ILE A 208 -1.79 -25.22 14.51
N GLY A 209 -2.01 -24.21 13.68
CA GLY A 209 -1.14 -23.04 13.54
C GLY A 209 -1.89 -21.72 13.75
N TYR A 210 -1.16 -20.75 14.26
CA TYR A 210 -1.58 -19.35 14.25
C TYR A 210 -0.47 -18.49 13.69
N THR A 211 -0.81 -17.63 12.74
CA THR A 211 0.13 -16.67 12.13
C THR A 211 -0.42 -15.26 12.30
N PHE A 212 0.40 -14.39 12.83
CA PHE A 212 0.21 -12.94 12.82
C PHE A 212 1.19 -12.32 11.82
N PHE A 213 0.70 -11.49 10.94
CA PHE A 213 1.53 -10.71 10.02
C PHE A 213 1.11 -9.24 10.06
N TYR A 214 2.08 -8.37 10.15
CA TYR A 214 1.92 -6.93 10.01
C TYR A 214 2.96 -6.39 9.04
N ALA A 215 2.51 -5.54 8.13
CA ALA A 215 3.40 -4.79 7.25
C ALA A 215 2.90 -3.35 7.10
N ARG A 216 3.85 -2.42 7.07
CA ARG A 216 3.61 -1.00 6.78
C ARG A 216 4.68 -0.53 5.82
N ASN A 217 4.23 0.11 4.74
CA ASN A 217 5.09 0.80 3.79
C ASN A 217 4.64 2.26 3.69
N ALA A 218 5.53 3.20 3.97
CA ALA A 218 5.27 4.62 3.88
C ALA A 218 6.28 5.25 2.91
N ILE A 219 5.78 5.79 1.80
CA ILE A 219 6.57 6.38 0.71
C ILE A 219 6.21 7.85 0.61
N ASP A 220 7.19 8.73 0.81
CA ASP A 220 7.07 10.17 0.64
C ASP A 220 7.88 10.58 -0.59
N THR A 221 7.22 11.11 -1.61
CA THR A 221 7.83 11.47 -2.89
C THR A 221 7.58 12.94 -3.20
N TYR A 222 8.63 13.70 -3.30
CA TYR A 222 8.63 15.03 -3.90
C TYR A 222 9.04 14.93 -5.36
N MET A 223 8.32 15.62 -6.25
CA MET A 223 8.62 15.70 -7.67
C MET A 223 8.55 17.15 -8.13
N ARG A 224 9.59 17.60 -8.82
CA ARG A 224 9.58 18.80 -9.64
C ARG A 224 9.60 18.39 -11.09
N ARG A 225 8.72 18.96 -11.89
CA ARG A 225 8.66 18.73 -13.36
C ARG A 225 8.64 20.05 -14.10
N GLU A 226 9.26 20.08 -15.28
CA GLU A 226 9.26 21.24 -16.17
C GLU A 226 9.08 20.76 -17.61
N GLY A 227 8.22 21.41 -18.37
CA GLY A 227 7.95 21.00 -19.75
C GLY A 227 6.78 21.74 -20.38
N VAL A 228 6.24 21.17 -21.45
CA VAL A 228 5.20 21.77 -22.27
C VAL A 228 3.96 20.89 -22.27
N ASP A 229 2.79 21.50 -22.11
CA ASP A 229 1.50 20.84 -22.25
C ASP A 229 0.98 20.93 -23.70
N TYR A 230 -0.20 20.35 -23.95
CA TYR A 230 -0.86 20.32 -25.28
C TYR A 230 -1.33 21.69 -25.79
N GLU A 231 -1.32 22.73 -24.96
CA GLU A 231 -1.64 24.11 -25.34
C GLU A 231 -0.39 24.97 -25.46
N ASP A 232 0.80 24.34 -25.52
CA ASP A 232 2.12 25.02 -25.61
C ASP A 232 2.46 25.88 -24.39
N HIS A 233 1.84 25.61 -23.23
CA HIS A 233 2.24 26.28 -21.98
C HIS A 233 3.53 25.69 -21.44
N HIS A 234 4.53 26.54 -21.18
CA HIS A 234 5.74 26.16 -20.45
C HIS A 234 5.44 26.10 -18.95
N LEU A 235 5.21 24.89 -18.43
CA LEU A 235 4.79 24.66 -17.07
C LEU A 235 5.94 24.18 -16.18
N ILE A 236 5.92 24.65 -14.93
CA ILE A 236 6.78 24.15 -13.85
C ILE A 236 5.83 23.64 -12.75
N GLY A 237 5.86 22.34 -12.47
CA GLY A 237 5.04 21.73 -11.45
C GLY A 237 5.89 21.25 -10.27
N SER A 238 5.39 21.45 -9.07
CA SER A 238 5.98 20.95 -7.83
C SER A 238 4.91 20.21 -7.06
N ASN A 239 5.14 18.93 -6.75
CA ASN A 239 4.19 18.15 -5.96
C ASN A 239 4.89 17.28 -4.92
N ASN A 240 4.19 17.00 -3.83
CA ASN A 240 4.59 16.02 -2.83
C ASN A 240 3.43 15.07 -2.56
N VAL A 241 3.72 13.80 -2.58
CA VAL A 241 2.75 12.74 -2.30
C VAL A 241 3.32 11.78 -1.28
N THR A 242 2.60 11.57 -0.20
CA THR A 242 2.89 10.50 0.75
C THR A 242 1.86 9.39 0.60
N HIS A 243 2.28 8.16 0.33
CA HIS A 243 1.44 6.97 0.37
C HIS A 243 1.82 6.11 1.56
N ILE A 244 0.83 5.72 2.34
CA ILE A 244 1.02 4.86 3.50
C ILE A 244 0.11 3.65 3.37
N TYR A 245 0.70 2.49 3.16
CA TYR A 245 0.01 1.21 3.10
C TYR A 245 0.26 0.44 4.39
N SER A 246 -0.79 -0.12 4.98
CA SER A 246 -0.67 -1.00 6.14
C SER A 246 -1.53 -2.24 5.95
N LEU A 247 -1.00 -3.38 6.32
CA LEU A 247 -1.70 -4.66 6.34
C LEU A 247 -1.48 -5.30 7.70
N GLN A 248 -2.57 -5.68 8.36
CA GLN A 248 -2.57 -6.56 9.52
C GLN A 248 -3.37 -7.80 9.17
N ASN A 249 -2.79 -8.97 9.41
CA ASN A 249 -3.43 -10.24 9.12
C ASN A 249 -3.26 -11.21 10.28
N HIS A 250 -4.34 -11.87 10.64
CA HIS A 250 -4.39 -12.93 11.63
C HIS A 250 -4.93 -14.18 10.95
N GLN A 251 -4.20 -15.28 11.02
CA GLN A 251 -4.61 -16.56 10.43
C GLN A 251 -4.57 -17.66 11.46
N VAL A 252 -5.54 -18.54 11.39
CA VAL A 252 -5.55 -19.83 12.09
C VAL A 252 -5.72 -20.93 11.06
N ASN A 253 -5.01 -22.02 11.23
CA ASN A 253 -5.11 -23.17 10.34
C ASN A 253 -5.03 -24.46 11.12
N GLY A 254 -5.61 -25.51 10.58
CA GLY A 254 -5.52 -26.84 11.16
C GLY A 254 -5.52 -27.91 10.08
N LYS A 255 -4.77 -28.97 10.36
CA LYS A 255 -4.68 -30.15 9.53
C LYS A 255 -4.80 -31.38 10.40
N HIS A 256 -5.79 -32.24 10.07
CA HIS A 256 -6.14 -33.41 10.86
C HIS A 256 -6.23 -34.64 9.97
N TYR A 257 -5.73 -35.77 10.47
CA TYR A 257 -5.78 -37.04 9.77
C TYR A 257 -6.63 -38.05 10.54
N PHE A 258 -7.58 -38.65 9.86
CA PHE A 258 -8.46 -39.68 10.40
C PHE A 258 -8.18 -41.02 9.70
N GLY A 259 -7.36 -41.83 10.33
CA GLY A 259 -6.82 -43.04 9.71
C GLY A 259 -5.85 -42.72 8.60
N LYS A 260 -5.80 -43.59 7.56
CA LYS A 260 -4.91 -43.43 6.39
C LYS A 260 -5.60 -42.75 5.20
N GLN A 261 -6.91 -42.66 5.23
CA GLN A 261 -7.75 -42.32 4.08
C GLN A 261 -8.28 -40.90 4.12
N TRP A 262 -8.61 -40.36 5.27
CA TRP A 262 -9.22 -39.05 5.40
C TRP A 262 -8.23 -38.01 5.91
N ASP A 263 -8.25 -36.85 5.31
CA ASP A 263 -7.66 -35.65 5.88
C ASP A 263 -8.64 -34.47 5.79
N LEU A 264 -8.55 -33.61 6.80
CA LEU A 264 -9.32 -32.38 6.92
C LEU A 264 -8.35 -31.23 7.10
N ASN A 265 -8.42 -30.27 6.18
CA ASN A 265 -7.70 -29.02 6.28
C ASN A 265 -8.72 -27.89 6.45
N TRP A 266 -8.46 -27.00 7.38
CA TRP A 266 -9.26 -25.80 7.56
C TRP A 266 -8.36 -24.62 7.83
N SER A 267 -8.78 -23.46 7.38
CA SER A 267 -8.10 -22.20 7.66
C SER A 267 -9.10 -21.06 7.78
N GLY A 268 -8.73 -20.06 8.54
CA GLY A 268 -9.50 -18.85 8.69
C GLY A 268 -8.57 -17.66 8.83
N SER A 269 -8.94 -16.52 8.27
CA SER A 269 -8.20 -15.28 8.43
C SER A 269 -9.10 -14.08 8.66
N TYR A 270 -8.54 -13.13 9.39
CA TYR A 270 -9.01 -11.75 9.45
C TYR A 270 -7.88 -10.82 8.99
N SER A 271 -8.18 -10.00 8.01
CA SER A 271 -7.26 -9.00 7.48
C SER A 271 -7.83 -7.60 7.65
N LYS A 272 -7.00 -6.68 8.09
CA LYS A 272 -7.28 -5.25 8.06
C LYS A 272 -6.23 -4.56 7.23
N THR A 273 -6.67 -3.82 6.21
CA THR A 273 -5.78 -3.08 5.31
C THR A 273 -6.17 -1.61 5.31
N SER A 274 -5.19 -0.74 5.32
CA SER A 274 -5.40 0.69 5.09
C SER A 274 -4.47 1.20 4.00
N SER A 275 -4.97 2.22 3.29
CA SER A 275 -4.19 3.02 2.34
C SER A 275 -4.52 4.48 2.56
N ASP A 276 -3.52 5.23 3.00
CA ASP A 276 -3.66 6.64 3.29
C ASP A 276 -2.79 7.47 2.34
N GLU A 277 -3.35 8.54 1.83
CA GLU A 277 -2.67 9.62 1.13
C GLU A 277 -2.87 10.90 1.94
N PRO A 278 -2.09 11.09 3.01
CA PRO A 278 -2.20 12.27 3.86
C PRO A 278 -1.48 13.45 3.19
N ASP A 279 -2.25 14.52 2.92
CA ASP A 279 -1.74 15.80 2.47
C ASP A 279 -0.89 15.75 1.19
N ARG A 280 -1.46 15.28 0.08
CA ARG A 280 -0.87 15.52 -1.24
C ARG A 280 -0.85 17.01 -1.50
N LEU A 281 0.30 17.56 -1.83
CA LEU A 281 0.53 18.96 -2.12
C LEU A 281 0.90 19.14 -3.59
N GLN A 282 0.31 20.13 -4.26
CA GLN A 282 0.63 20.50 -5.63
C GLN A 282 0.58 22.00 -5.80
N VAL A 283 1.58 22.56 -6.49
CA VAL A 283 1.60 23.93 -6.98
C VAL A 283 2.13 23.96 -8.41
N MET A 284 1.55 24.81 -9.26
CA MET A 284 1.92 24.94 -10.66
C MET A 284 2.25 26.39 -11.01
N PHE A 285 3.29 26.53 -11.80
CA PHE A 285 3.76 27.80 -12.35
C PHE A 285 3.79 27.72 -13.87
N ILE A 286 3.75 28.86 -14.51
CA ILE A 286 3.94 29.03 -15.94
C ILE A 286 5.13 29.98 -16.19
N ARG A 287 5.92 29.69 -17.21
CA ARG A 287 6.98 30.57 -17.68
C ARG A 287 6.49 31.33 -18.91
N GLU A 288 6.37 32.65 -18.80
CA GLU A 288 5.99 33.55 -19.88
C GLU A 288 6.98 34.70 -19.94
N ASP A 289 7.49 35.05 -21.12
CA ASP A 289 8.43 36.17 -21.34
C ASP A 289 9.60 36.19 -20.35
N ASP A 290 10.22 35.03 -20.09
CA ASP A 290 11.28 34.80 -19.13
C ASP A 290 10.89 35.08 -17.66
N GLN A 291 9.63 35.31 -17.38
CA GLN A 291 9.09 35.47 -16.02
C GLN A 291 8.35 34.21 -15.56
N ILE A 292 8.53 33.87 -14.28
CA ILE A 292 7.75 32.80 -13.64
C ILE A 292 6.53 33.42 -12.97
N LYS A 293 5.36 32.91 -13.30
CA LYS A 293 4.05 33.35 -12.78
C LYS A 293 3.31 32.14 -12.20
N LEU A 294 2.31 32.38 -11.35
CA LEU A 294 1.37 31.33 -10.95
C LEU A 294 0.52 30.90 -12.15
N PHE A 295 0.42 29.60 -12.38
CA PHE A 295 -0.51 29.06 -13.37
C PHE A 295 -1.89 28.97 -12.77
N LYS A 296 -2.88 29.63 -13.37
CA LYS A 296 -4.22 29.86 -12.82
C LYS A 296 -5.33 29.57 -13.84
N LEU A 297 -5.17 28.55 -14.66
CA LEU A 297 -6.16 28.19 -15.69
C LEU A 297 -7.45 27.62 -15.07
N ASN A 298 -7.29 26.74 -14.08
CA ASN A 298 -8.37 26.13 -13.30
C ASN A 298 -8.10 26.31 -11.80
N LEU A 299 -8.95 25.84 -10.92
CA LEU A 299 -8.71 25.85 -9.46
C LEU A 299 -7.83 24.68 -8.99
N GLN A 300 -7.35 23.81 -9.91
CA GLN A 300 -6.69 22.55 -9.57
C GLN A 300 -5.18 22.62 -9.59
N GLU A 301 -4.60 23.73 -10.05
CA GLU A 301 -3.15 23.90 -10.17
C GLU A 301 -2.45 24.01 -8.82
N THR A 302 -3.09 24.65 -7.85
CA THR A 302 -2.62 24.70 -6.47
C THR A 302 -3.66 24.07 -5.57
N MET A 303 -3.31 22.91 -5.01
CA MET A 303 -4.26 22.11 -4.27
C MET A 303 -3.61 21.26 -3.18
N ARG A 304 -4.46 20.85 -2.23
CA ARG A 304 -4.18 19.75 -1.29
C ARG A 304 -5.22 18.67 -1.41
N SER A 305 -4.84 17.42 -1.25
CA SER A 305 -5.79 16.33 -1.13
C SER A 305 -5.42 15.35 -0.04
N PHE A 306 -6.47 14.76 0.53
CA PHE A 306 -6.38 13.76 1.57
C PHE A 306 -7.24 12.57 1.14
N GLY A 307 -6.70 11.38 1.19
CA GLY A 307 -7.38 10.13 0.90
C GLY A 307 -7.14 9.11 2.00
N SER A 308 -8.18 8.37 2.37
CA SER A 308 -8.08 7.25 3.29
C SER A 308 -8.99 6.12 2.84
N LEU A 309 -8.42 4.93 2.76
CA LEU A 309 -9.13 3.70 2.49
C LEU A 309 -8.89 2.74 3.65
N ASN A 310 -9.99 2.14 4.14
CA ASN A 310 -9.94 1.05 5.10
C ASN A 310 -10.69 -0.15 4.53
N GLU A 311 -10.12 -1.33 4.65
CA GLU A 311 -10.74 -2.57 4.21
C GLU A 311 -10.54 -3.64 5.29
N ASP A 312 -11.65 -4.29 5.68
CA ASP A 312 -11.67 -5.45 6.56
C ASP A 312 -12.14 -6.67 5.76
N GLU A 313 -11.43 -7.79 5.90
CA GLU A 313 -11.75 -9.03 5.18
C GLU A 313 -11.69 -10.23 6.11
N TRP A 314 -12.76 -11.03 6.13
CA TRP A 314 -12.84 -12.34 6.78
C TRP A 314 -12.83 -13.41 5.72
N VAL A 315 -12.04 -14.46 5.91
CA VAL A 315 -11.98 -15.61 5.02
C VAL A 315 -12.02 -16.87 5.85
N GLY A 316 -12.78 -17.87 5.38
CA GLY A 316 -12.80 -19.22 5.91
C GLY A 316 -12.68 -20.22 4.77
N ASP A 317 -11.85 -21.24 4.94
CA ASP A 317 -11.66 -22.32 4.00
C ASP A 317 -11.72 -23.66 4.73
N LEU A 318 -12.40 -24.64 4.13
CA LEU A 318 -12.51 -25.99 4.64
C LEU A 318 -12.40 -26.98 3.48
N THR A 319 -11.45 -27.90 3.55
CA THR A 319 -11.25 -28.95 2.55
C THR A 319 -11.17 -30.32 3.22
N ALA A 320 -12.04 -31.23 2.82
CA ALA A 320 -11.99 -32.65 3.18
C ALA A 320 -11.48 -33.47 1.99
N SER A 321 -10.56 -34.38 2.25
CA SER A 321 -9.98 -35.24 1.23
C SER A 321 -10.13 -36.70 1.64
N TYR A 322 -10.46 -37.57 0.66
CA TYR A 322 -10.54 -39.01 0.81
C TYR A 322 -9.61 -39.69 -0.18
N ARG A 323 -8.70 -40.51 0.34
CA ARG A 323 -7.76 -41.29 -0.47
C ARG A 323 -8.32 -42.72 -0.64
N PHE A 324 -8.36 -43.19 -1.86
CA PHE A 324 -8.87 -44.53 -2.20
C PHE A 324 -7.99 -45.21 -3.26
N GLY A 325 -7.92 -46.53 -3.24
CA GLY A 325 -6.94 -47.26 -4.04
C GLY A 325 -5.51 -46.86 -3.68
N ASP A 326 -4.59 -47.02 -4.64
CA ASP A 326 -3.19 -46.78 -4.37
C ASP A 326 -2.81 -45.28 -4.38
N ASN A 327 -3.38 -44.49 -5.31
CA ASN A 327 -2.98 -43.09 -5.48
C ASN A 327 -4.15 -42.13 -5.76
N ASN A 328 -5.40 -42.61 -5.75
CA ASN A 328 -6.55 -41.77 -6.10
C ASN A 328 -6.96 -40.89 -4.91
N LYS A 329 -7.49 -39.71 -5.21
CA LYS A 329 -7.94 -38.75 -4.21
C LYS A 329 -9.25 -38.09 -4.66
N LEU A 330 -10.19 -37.97 -3.75
CA LEU A 330 -11.39 -37.16 -3.90
C LEU A 330 -11.32 -36.03 -2.89
N GLN A 331 -11.64 -34.83 -3.30
CA GLN A 331 -11.67 -33.63 -2.46
C GLN A 331 -13.02 -32.94 -2.58
N ALA A 332 -13.49 -32.40 -1.45
CA ALA A 332 -14.61 -31.48 -1.42
C ALA A 332 -14.23 -30.30 -0.53
N GLY A 333 -14.50 -29.11 -0.98
CA GLY A 333 -14.15 -27.91 -0.24
C GLY A 333 -15.25 -26.87 -0.24
N PHE A 334 -15.17 -25.98 0.74
CA PHE A 334 -16.06 -24.85 0.91
C PHE A 334 -15.24 -23.64 1.33
N THR A 335 -15.50 -22.50 0.69
CA THR A 335 -14.88 -21.23 1.02
C THR A 335 -15.93 -20.16 1.34
N TYR A 336 -15.64 -19.34 2.33
CA TYR A 336 -16.41 -18.16 2.70
C TYR A 336 -15.48 -16.96 2.70
N LYS A 337 -15.96 -15.84 2.14
CA LYS A 337 -15.24 -14.56 2.17
C LYS A 337 -16.24 -13.44 2.37
N ASP A 338 -15.94 -12.55 3.30
CA ASP A 338 -16.70 -11.32 3.55
C ASP A 338 -15.74 -10.15 3.62
N LYS A 339 -16.05 -9.11 2.87
CA LYS A 339 -15.22 -7.93 2.72
C LYS A 339 -16.03 -6.68 2.84
N ASN A 340 -15.54 -5.72 3.63
CA ASN A 340 -16.08 -4.38 3.75
C ASN A 340 -14.98 -3.36 3.48
N ARG A 341 -15.30 -2.35 2.69
CA ARG A 341 -14.38 -1.29 2.27
C ARG A 341 -15.03 0.06 2.43
N ASP A 342 -14.30 0.98 3.04
CA ASP A 342 -14.64 2.40 3.15
C ASP A 342 -13.53 3.24 2.53
N TYR A 343 -13.90 4.17 1.67
CA TYR A 343 -12.99 5.14 1.08
C TYR A 343 -13.53 6.55 1.27
N MET A 344 -12.66 7.49 1.63
CA MET A 344 -12.96 8.91 1.74
C MET A 344 -11.83 9.73 1.15
N GLY A 345 -12.18 10.66 0.26
CA GLY A 345 -11.28 11.65 -0.31
C GLY A 345 -11.79 13.07 -0.07
N THR A 346 -10.90 13.99 0.23
CA THR A 346 -11.23 15.42 0.39
C THR A 346 -10.16 16.25 -0.29
N ARG A 347 -10.57 17.25 -1.08
CA ARG A 347 -9.68 18.15 -1.80
C ARG A 347 -9.93 19.59 -1.38
N PHE A 348 -8.83 20.35 -1.30
CA PHE A 348 -8.83 21.78 -1.03
C PHE A 348 -8.11 22.47 -2.17
N TYR A 349 -8.85 23.29 -2.90
CA TYR A 349 -8.33 24.08 -4.02
C TYR A 349 -8.07 25.52 -3.57
N TYR A 350 -6.91 26.03 -3.98
CA TYR A 350 -6.50 27.38 -3.71
C TYR A 350 -6.85 28.27 -4.91
N ASN A 351 -7.84 29.13 -4.76
CA ASN A 351 -8.16 30.13 -5.76
C ASN A 351 -7.21 31.31 -5.62
N LEU A 352 -6.32 31.45 -6.58
CA LEU A 352 -5.25 32.46 -6.60
C LEU A 352 -5.54 33.59 -7.62
N ASN A 353 -6.78 33.74 -8.11
CA ASN A 353 -7.09 34.67 -9.19
C ASN A 353 -6.76 36.13 -8.88
N LYS A 354 -6.80 36.52 -7.60
CA LYS A 354 -6.44 37.87 -7.15
C LYS A 354 -4.99 38.01 -6.74
N LEU A 355 -4.23 36.92 -6.69
CA LEU A 355 -2.84 36.89 -6.28
C LEU A 355 -1.94 37.05 -7.50
N ASN A 356 -1.00 37.99 -7.47
CA ASN A 356 -0.06 38.21 -8.55
C ASN A 356 1.36 38.49 -8.02
N PRO A 357 2.02 37.51 -7.39
CA PRO A 357 3.33 37.70 -6.79
C PRO A 357 4.43 37.74 -7.85
N THR A 358 5.51 38.39 -7.54
CA THR A 358 6.77 38.27 -8.28
C THR A 358 7.49 37.01 -7.77
N ILE A 359 7.60 35.99 -8.60
CA ILE A 359 8.21 34.70 -8.23
C ILE A 359 9.67 34.70 -8.67
N THR A 360 10.56 34.80 -7.68
CA THR A 360 12.01 34.72 -7.90
C THR A 360 12.59 33.36 -7.54
N ASP A 361 11.92 32.65 -6.62
CA ASP A 361 12.24 31.29 -6.20
C ASP A 361 10.95 30.44 -6.12
N ILE A 362 10.87 29.38 -6.94
CA ILE A 362 9.73 28.45 -6.98
C ILE A 362 9.66 27.57 -5.72
N TYR A 363 10.73 27.48 -4.95
CA TYR A 363 10.78 26.72 -3.71
C TYR A 363 10.26 27.51 -2.51
N ASP A 364 10.32 28.86 -2.57
CA ASP A 364 9.83 29.74 -1.51
C ASP A 364 8.35 30.09 -1.71
N THR A 365 7.48 29.11 -1.52
CA THR A 365 6.04 29.29 -1.67
C THR A 365 5.38 30.01 -0.51
N ASP A 366 5.96 29.98 0.70
CA ASP A 366 5.41 30.65 1.88
C ASP A 366 5.47 32.18 1.78
N SER A 367 6.31 32.72 0.90
CA SER A 367 6.33 34.16 0.60
C SER A 367 5.02 34.69 0.01
N PHE A 368 4.22 33.83 -0.65
CA PHE A 368 2.94 34.23 -1.25
C PHE A 368 1.76 33.33 -0.89
N LEU A 369 1.95 32.03 -0.56
CA LEU A 369 0.90 31.14 -0.05
C LEU A 369 0.85 31.19 1.48
N ASN A 370 0.45 32.33 2.03
CA ASN A 370 0.47 32.61 3.47
C ASN A 370 -0.90 33.09 4.00
N MET A 371 -1.03 33.14 5.31
CA MET A 371 -2.29 33.57 5.97
C MET A 371 -2.64 35.02 5.69
N GLU A 372 -1.69 35.93 5.53
CA GLU A 372 -1.97 37.33 5.20
C GLU A 372 -2.75 37.45 3.88
N ASN A 373 -2.36 36.66 2.86
CA ASN A 373 -3.06 36.62 1.57
C ASN A 373 -4.42 35.90 1.64
N VAL A 374 -4.62 35.00 2.60
CA VAL A 374 -5.94 34.39 2.86
C VAL A 374 -6.85 35.39 3.57
N GLU A 375 -6.41 36.05 4.62
CA GLU A 375 -7.19 37.02 5.40
C GLU A 375 -7.61 38.23 4.57
N ASN A 376 -6.72 38.76 3.72
CA ASN A 376 -7.03 39.90 2.85
C ASN A 376 -7.88 39.49 1.60
N GLY A 377 -8.15 38.19 1.40
CA GLY A 377 -8.97 37.67 0.32
C GLY A 377 -8.28 37.61 -1.04
N SER A 378 -6.95 37.73 -1.10
CA SER A 378 -6.15 37.46 -2.30
C SER A 378 -6.11 35.95 -2.63
N ILE A 379 -6.22 35.11 -1.60
CA ILE A 379 -6.38 33.65 -1.69
C ILE A 379 -7.70 33.26 -1.05
N THR A 380 -8.47 32.41 -1.72
CA THR A 380 -9.58 31.69 -1.10
C THR A 380 -9.35 30.20 -1.22
N ILE A 381 -9.74 29.45 -0.17
CA ILE A 381 -9.56 27.99 -0.12
C ILE A 381 -10.95 27.35 -0.21
N ASP A 382 -11.16 26.59 -1.28
CA ASP A 382 -12.41 25.89 -1.55
C ASP A 382 -12.27 24.42 -1.16
N ARG A 383 -13.12 23.94 -0.25
CA ARG A 383 -13.22 22.50 0.02
C ARG A 383 -14.15 21.85 -1.00
N LYS A 384 -13.64 20.85 -1.72
CA LYS A 384 -14.44 20.04 -2.66
C LYS A 384 -14.64 18.64 -2.09
N LYS A 385 -15.90 18.29 -1.86
CA LYS A 385 -16.36 16.97 -1.49
C LYS A 385 -17.48 16.58 -2.45
N GLN A 386 -17.19 15.65 -3.34
CA GLN A 386 -18.19 15.15 -4.29
C GLN A 386 -18.66 13.75 -3.85
N PRO A 387 -19.89 13.32 -4.18
CA PRO A 387 -20.37 11.97 -3.84
C PRO A 387 -19.45 10.84 -4.32
N LYS A 388 -18.75 11.05 -5.43
CA LYS A 388 -17.77 10.09 -5.97
C LYS A 388 -16.44 10.02 -5.19
N ASP A 389 -16.18 10.97 -4.30
CA ASP A 389 -14.96 11.03 -3.50
C ASP A 389 -15.06 10.21 -2.21
N SER A 390 -16.21 9.56 -1.96
CA SER A 390 -16.37 8.63 -0.84
C SER A 390 -17.34 7.52 -1.19
N TYR A 391 -17.03 6.32 -0.75
CA TYR A 391 -17.92 5.17 -0.90
C TYR A 391 -17.70 4.15 0.22
N THR A 392 -18.76 3.40 0.49
CA THR A 392 -18.73 2.16 1.28
C THR A 392 -19.17 1.02 0.37
N ALA A 393 -18.45 -0.09 0.38
CA ALA A 393 -18.75 -1.26 -0.42
C ALA A 393 -18.57 -2.54 0.41
N GLY A 394 -19.47 -3.51 0.21
CA GLY A 394 -19.41 -4.83 0.83
C GLY A 394 -19.54 -5.92 -0.22
N ASN A 395 -18.88 -7.05 0.02
CA ASN A 395 -18.96 -8.22 -0.85
C ASN A 395 -18.83 -9.50 -0.01
N SER A 396 -19.82 -10.41 -0.15
CA SER A 396 -19.79 -11.72 0.49
C SER A 396 -19.81 -12.80 -0.58
N ILE A 397 -18.88 -13.75 -0.51
CA ILE A 397 -18.72 -14.86 -1.46
C ILE A 397 -18.81 -16.17 -0.71
N TYR A 398 -19.61 -17.07 -1.23
CA TYR A 398 -19.74 -18.47 -0.81
C TYR A 398 -19.44 -19.36 -2.01
N ALA A 399 -18.48 -20.25 -1.89
CA ALA A 399 -18.13 -21.15 -2.98
C ALA A 399 -17.89 -22.56 -2.45
N GLY A 400 -18.17 -23.55 -3.28
CA GLY A 400 -17.90 -24.95 -3.00
C GLY A 400 -17.42 -25.66 -4.24
N TYR A 401 -16.56 -26.64 -4.05
CA TYR A 401 -16.04 -27.46 -5.15
C TYR A 401 -15.95 -28.93 -4.78
N ILE A 402 -15.92 -29.77 -5.81
CA ILE A 402 -15.55 -31.17 -5.72
C ILE A 402 -14.50 -31.41 -6.79
N ALA A 403 -13.40 -32.05 -6.44
CA ALA A 403 -12.33 -32.38 -7.36
C ALA A 403 -11.80 -33.79 -7.13
N THR A 404 -11.30 -34.44 -8.17
CA THR A 404 -10.71 -35.79 -8.08
C THR A 404 -9.41 -35.86 -8.85
N GLU A 405 -8.42 -36.47 -8.23
CA GLU A 405 -7.20 -36.96 -8.86
C GLU A 405 -7.35 -38.46 -9.05
N TYR A 406 -7.41 -38.90 -10.30
CA TYR A 406 -7.65 -40.31 -10.64
C TYR A 406 -6.51 -40.81 -11.54
N TYR A 407 -5.95 -41.95 -11.20
CA TYR A 407 -4.92 -42.65 -11.95
C TYR A 407 -5.48 -43.91 -12.61
N PRO A 408 -6.07 -43.80 -13.82
CA PRO A 408 -6.56 -44.97 -14.54
C PRO A 408 -5.46 -45.95 -14.92
N LEU A 409 -4.24 -45.44 -15.13
CA LEU A 409 -3.01 -46.19 -15.39
C LEU A 409 -1.85 -45.49 -14.68
N ALA A 410 -0.84 -46.24 -14.25
CA ALA A 410 0.28 -45.71 -13.44
C ALA A 410 0.93 -44.43 -13.96
N PRO A 411 1.13 -44.18 -15.27
CA PRO A 411 1.71 -42.94 -15.75
C PRO A 411 0.68 -41.83 -16.07
N LEU A 412 -0.63 -42.09 -15.96
CA LEU A 412 -1.68 -41.15 -16.39
C LEU A 412 -2.46 -40.62 -15.20
N LEU A 413 -2.30 -39.33 -14.90
CA LEU A 413 -3.11 -38.59 -13.97
C LEU A 413 -4.25 -37.87 -14.71
N VAL A 414 -5.47 -38.06 -14.28
CA VAL A 414 -6.65 -37.31 -14.69
C VAL A 414 -7.11 -36.47 -13.51
N ASN A 415 -7.11 -35.17 -13.68
CA ASN A 415 -7.57 -34.20 -12.69
C ASN A 415 -8.87 -33.58 -13.20
N LEU A 416 -9.95 -33.72 -12.42
CA LEU A 416 -11.28 -33.21 -12.70
C LEU A 416 -11.77 -32.39 -11.50
N GLY A 417 -12.37 -31.24 -11.77
CA GLY A 417 -12.91 -30.35 -10.73
C GLY A 417 -13.92 -29.35 -11.27
#